data_98e9dc4d87e4464e0a8a58024f679a82
#
_entry.id   98e9dc4d87e4464e0a8a58024f679a82
#
_cell.length_a   1.000
_cell.length_b   1.000
_cell.length_c   1.000
_cell.angle_alpha   90.00
_cell.angle_beta   90.00
_cell.angle_gamma   90.00
#
_symmetry.space_group_name_H-M   'P 1'
#
loop_
_entity.id
_entity.type
_entity.pdbx_description
1 polymer ?
#
loop_
_entity_poly.entity_id
_entity_poly.type
_entity_poly.pdbx_seq_one_letter_code
_entity_poly.pdbx_strand_id
1 'polypeptide(L)'
;MITRRDIGIAFVSVSLTLGIGAAAQQPAALLPSSVFLWESVPVRQTAVGSSRQFLRAPTATLDELEIHVTTLNPGQTSHAPHQHQNEELLIVKEGTVEALVNGEQKRVGTGSVIFQASNQLHGIRNVGDGPATYHVVNWSSPGMLKKKP
;
A
#
# COMPACT_ATOMS: atom_id res chain seq x y z
N MET A 1 -40.26 77.59 -5.54
CA MET A 1 -38.95 77.30 -4.91
C MET A 1 -39.04 75.84 -4.40
N ILE A 2 -38.47 74.89 -5.10
CA ILE A 2 -38.51 73.49 -4.76
C ILE A 2 -37.08 73.10 -4.34
N THR A 3 -36.92 72.76 -3.08
CA THR A 3 -35.65 72.32 -2.52
C THR A 3 -35.48 70.85 -2.79
N ARG A 4 -34.40 70.43 -3.43
CA ARG A 4 -33.99 69.03 -3.66
C ARG A 4 -33.51 68.47 -2.34
N ARG A 5 -34.14 67.36 -1.88
CA ARG A 5 -33.64 66.51 -0.80
C ARG A 5 -32.72 65.52 -1.42
N ASP A 6 -31.47 65.56 -1.04
CA ASP A 6 -30.48 64.56 -1.38
C ASP A 6 -30.76 63.26 -0.62
N ILE A 7 -31.11 62.20 -1.35
CA ILE A 7 -31.25 60.88 -0.79
C ILE A 7 -29.90 60.19 -0.94
N GLY A 8 -29.15 60.11 0.15
CA GLY A 8 -27.94 59.32 0.21
C GLY A 8 -28.27 57.83 0.27
N ILE A 9 -27.93 57.09 -0.77
CA ILE A 9 -28.03 55.63 -0.78
C ILE A 9 -26.74 55.10 -0.18
N ALA A 10 -26.83 54.56 1.04
CA ALA A 10 -25.72 53.83 1.66
C ALA A 10 -25.67 52.41 1.10
N PHE A 11 -24.64 52.11 0.33
CA PHE A 11 -24.33 50.71 -0.05
C PHE A 11 -23.68 50.01 1.12
N VAL A 12 -24.41 49.08 1.73
CA VAL A 12 -23.83 48.12 2.69
C VAL A 12 -23.26 46.97 1.90
N SER A 13 -21.94 46.95 1.75
CA SER A 13 -21.23 45.81 1.17
C SER A 13 -21.13 44.71 2.21
N VAL A 14 -21.92 43.65 2.07
CA VAL A 14 -21.76 42.44 2.86
C VAL A 14 -20.69 41.57 2.19
N SER A 15 -19.47 41.63 2.72
CA SER A 15 -18.40 40.71 2.31
C SER A 15 -18.64 39.34 2.93
N LEU A 16 -19.12 38.40 2.13
CA LEU A 16 -19.26 36.99 2.52
C LEU A 16 -17.87 36.34 2.41
N THR A 17 -17.12 36.32 3.51
CA THR A 17 -15.88 35.54 3.61
C THR A 17 -16.23 34.05 3.70
N LEU A 18 -16.16 33.35 2.58
CA LEU A 18 -16.16 31.90 2.56
C LEU A 18 -14.86 31.40 3.22
N GLY A 19 -14.95 31.10 4.52
CA GLY A 19 -13.89 30.37 5.22
C GLY A 19 -13.78 28.97 4.66
N ILE A 20 -12.79 28.73 3.78
CA ILE A 20 -12.39 27.38 3.40
C ILE A 20 -11.72 26.78 4.64
N GLY A 21 -12.51 26.12 5.48
CA GLY A 21 -12.00 25.30 6.57
C GLY A 21 -11.21 24.14 5.96
N ALA A 22 -9.88 24.23 6.02
CA ALA A 22 -9.04 23.05 5.78
C ALA A 22 -9.43 22.01 6.83
N ALA A 23 -10.17 20.99 6.41
CA ALA A 23 -10.42 19.83 7.26
C ALA A 23 -9.06 19.20 7.58
N ALA A 24 -8.58 19.38 8.79
CA ALA A 24 -7.37 18.71 9.28
C ALA A 24 -7.62 17.20 9.18
N GLN A 25 -6.86 16.55 8.30
CA GLN A 25 -6.94 15.11 8.12
C GLN A 25 -6.53 14.46 9.44
N GLN A 26 -7.46 13.78 10.10
CA GLN A 26 -7.15 13.09 11.35
C GLN A 26 -6.07 12.04 11.08
N PRO A 27 -5.06 11.92 11.96
CA PRO A 27 -4.04 10.88 11.84
C PRO A 27 -4.73 9.52 11.74
N ALA A 28 -4.26 8.66 10.84
CA ALA A 28 -4.77 7.31 10.72
C ALA A 28 -4.61 6.59 12.07
N ALA A 29 -5.65 5.88 12.50
CA ALA A 29 -5.61 5.12 13.74
C ALA A 29 -4.53 4.04 13.65
N LEU A 30 -3.73 3.88 14.73
CA LEU A 30 -2.72 2.84 14.80
C LEU A 30 -3.39 1.46 14.84
N LEU A 31 -2.79 0.50 14.14
CA LEU A 31 -3.26 -0.88 14.14
C LEU A 31 -3.08 -1.49 15.56
N PRO A 32 -4.18 -1.91 16.21
CA PRO A 32 -4.10 -2.65 17.47
C PRO A 32 -3.75 -4.12 17.20
N SER A 33 -3.47 -4.89 18.28
CA SER A 33 -3.38 -6.35 18.19
C SER A 33 -4.64 -6.92 17.56
N SER A 34 -4.52 -7.68 16.48
CA SER A 34 -5.64 -8.14 15.67
C SER A 34 -5.41 -9.56 15.13
N VAL A 35 -6.51 -10.26 14.86
CA VAL A 35 -6.52 -11.56 14.16
C VAL A 35 -7.29 -11.38 12.85
N PHE A 36 -6.70 -11.82 11.76
CA PHE A 36 -7.30 -11.81 10.43
C PHE A 36 -7.50 -13.25 9.97
N LEU A 37 -8.76 -13.69 9.92
CA LEU A 37 -9.08 -15.04 9.48
C LEU A 37 -8.95 -15.15 7.97
N TRP A 38 -8.31 -16.19 7.49
CA TRP A 38 -8.07 -16.44 6.05
C TRP A 38 -9.34 -16.36 5.22
N GLU A 39 -10.42 -16.97 5.72
CA GLU A 39 -11.71 -17.07 5.02
C GLU A 39 -12.45 -15.73 4.98
N SER A 40 -12.17 -14.84 5.92
CA SER A 40 -12.85 -13.53 5.99
C SER A 40 -12.22 -12.48 5.09
N VAL A 41 -11.00 -12.71 4.57
CA VAL A 41 -10.31 -11.76 3.68
C VAL A 41 -10.73 -12.02 2.23
N PRO A 42 -11.35 -11.04 1.55
CA PRO A 42 -11.82 -11.20 0.19
C PRO A 42 -10.70 -11.56 -0.79
N VAL A 43 -11.02 -12.45 -1.73
CA VAL A 43 -10.13 -12.77 -2.86
C VAL A 43 -10.37 -11.78 -3.99
N ARG A 44 -9.29 -11.16 -4.46
CA ARG A 44 -9.27 -10.37 -5.68
C ARG A 44 -8.61 -11.16 -6.80
N GLN A 45 -9.34 -11.41 -7.88
CA GLN A 45 -8.77 -12.01 -9.08
C GLN A 45 -7.89 -11.01 -9.83
N THR A 46 -6.80 -11.47 -10.40
CA THR A 46 -5.85 -10.69 -11.20
C THR A 46 -5.59 -11.40 -12.53
N ALA A 47 -4.95 -10.72 -13.47
CA ALA A 47 -4.59 -11.33 -14.76
C ALA A 47 -3.60 -12.51 -14.61
N VAL A 48 -2.86 -12.59 -13.52
CA VAL A 48 -1.79 -13.57 -13.29
C VAL A 48 -2.11 -14.57 -12.17
N GLY A 49 -3.31 -14.48 -11.56
CA GLY A 49 -3.73 -15.34 -10.45
C GLY A 49 -4.71 -14.64 -9.52
N SER A 50 -4.39 -14.54 -8.23
CA SER A 50 -5.25 -13.86 -7.26
C SER A 50 -4.46 -13.23 -6.11
N SER A 51 -5.10 -12.35 -5.36
CA SER A 51 -4.52 -11.74 -4.16
C SER A 51 -5.54 -11.58 -3.03
N ARG A 52 -5.04 -11.48 -1.79
CA ARG A 52 -5.79 -11.14 -0.58
C ARG A 52 -5.02 -10.05 0.18
N GLN A 53 -5.66 -8.93 0.47
CA GLN A 53 -5.08 -7.86 1.28
C GLN A 53 -5.56 -8.03 2.72
N PHE A 54 -4.67 -8.44 3.64
CA PHE A 54 -4.99 -8.62 5.05
C PHE A 54 -5.04 -7.30 5.80
N LEU A 55 -4.00 -6.49 5.65
CA LEU A 55 -3.91 -5.19 6.30
C LEU A 55 -2.97 -4.24 5.55
N ARG A 56 -3.19 -2.96 5.74
CA ARG A 56 -2.27 -1.87 5.43
C ARG A 56 -2.59 -0.72 6.39
N ALA A 57 -1.73 -0.49 7.37
CA ALA A 57 -1.97 0.50 8.42
C ALA A 57 -0.67 0.93 9.11
N PRO A 58 -0.62 2.13 9.72
CA PRO A 58 0.45 2.50 10.63
C PRO A 58 0.37 1.67 11.91
N THR A 59 1.53 1.42 12.53
CA THR A 59 1.65 0.76 13.83
C THR A 59 2.34 1.69 14.83
N ALA A 60 2.50 1.24 16.08
CA ALA A 60 3.21 2.03 17.09
C ALA A 60 4.70 2.28 16.73
N THR A 61 5.30 1.44 15.87
CA THR A 61 6.74 1.48 15.54
C THR A 61 7.04 1.63 14.05
N LEU A 62 6.03 1.56 13.18
CA LEU A 62 6.17 1.65 11.73
C LEU A 62 5.23 2.72 11.17
N ASP A 63 5.70 3.47 10.18
CA ASP A 63 4.85 4.38 9.42
C ASP A 63 3.76 3.61 8.65
N GLU A 64 4.08 2.40 8.18
CA GLU A 64 3.14 1.49 7.55
C GLU A 64 3.60 0.04 7.73
N LEU A 65 2.67 -0.85 8.03
CA LEU A 65 2.78 -2.29 7.88
C LEU A 65 1.73 -2.74 6.87
N GLU A 66 2.16 -3.48 5.85
CA GLU A 66 1.28 -4.12 4.88
C GLU A 66 1.47 -5.62 4.89
N ILE A 67 0.37 -6.37 4.91
CA ILE A 67 0.39 -7.83 4.73
C ILE A 67 -0.63 -8.20 3.68
N HIS A 68 -0.16 -8.89 2.65
CA HIS A 68 -1.02 -9.49 1.64
C HIS A 68 -0.54 -10.89 1.25
N VAL A 69 -1.38 -11.60 0.52
CA VAL A 69 -1.04 -12.89 -0.08
C VAL A 69 -1.25 -12.79 -1.59
N THR A 70 -0.31 -13.33 -2.32
CA THR A 70 -0.40 -13.49 -3.77
C THR A 70 -0.38 -14.97 -4.12
N THR A 71 -1.29 -15.37 -5.01
CA THR A 71 -1.26 -16.68 -5.67
C THR A 71 -1.02 -16.44 -7.16
N LEU A 72 0.03 -17.03 -7.70
CA LEU A 72 0.40 -16.96 -9.12
C LEU A 72 0.03 -18.25 -9.85
N ASN A 73 -0.57 -18.12 -11.00
CA ASN A 73 -0.71 -19.24 -11.93
C ASN A 73 0.66 -19.72 -12.42
N PRO A 74 0.79 -21.00 -12.90
CA PRO A 74 2.04 -21.51 -13.44
C PRO A 74 2.67 -20.57 -14.49
N GLY A 75 3.96 -20.36 -14.39
CA GLY A 75 4.75 -19.53 -15.29
C GLY A 75 4.57 -18.01 -15.12
N GLN A 76 3.65 -17.55 -14.25
CA GLN A 76 3.33 -16.13 -14.08
C GLN A 76 4.25 -15.43 -13.07
N THR A 77 4.33 -14.11 -13.21
CA THR A 77 4.98 -13.19 -12.27
C THR A 77 3.96 -12.13 -11.85
N SER A 78 4.06 -11.64 -10.62
CA SER A 78 3.16 -10.59 -10.13
C SER A 78 3.33 -9.26 -10.89
N HIS A 79 4.56 -8.93 -11.24
CA HIS A 79 5.00 -7.75 -12.00
C HIS A 79 6.44 -7.96 -12.49
N ALA A 80 6.92 -7.10 -13.38
CA ALA A 80 8.32 -7.08 -13.79
C ALA A 80 9.24 -6.81 -12.58
N PRO A 81 10.51 -7.25 -12.62
CA PRO A 81 11.47 -6.90 -11.59
C PRO A 81 11.52 -5.39 -11.34
N HIS A 82 11.51 -4.99 -10.08
CA HIS A 82 11.44 -3.59 -9.65
C HIS A 82 12.20 -3.38 -8.34
N GLN A 83 12.23 -2.14 -7.87
CA GLN A 83 12.83 -1.76 -6.59
C GLN A 83 11.96 -0.71 -5.91
N HIS A 84 11.96 -0.71 -4.58
CA HIS A 84 11.28 0.29 -3.76
C HIS A 84 12.00 0.50 -2.43
N GLN A 85 11.66 1.58 -1.72
CA GLN A 85 12.32 1.94 -0.45
C GLN A 85 11.96 0.98 0.70
N ASN A 86 10.77 0.39 0.68
CA ASN A 86 10.33 -0.56 1.68
C ASN A 86 11.20 -1.81 1.67
N GLU A 87 11.40 -2.40 2.83
CA GLU A 87 11.85 -3.77 2.94
C GLU A 87 10.65 -4.72 2.86
N GLU A 88 10.89 -5.93 2.38
CA GLU A 88 9.85 -6.89 2.12
C GLU A 88 10.31 -8.30 2.49
N LEU A 89 9.43 -9.04 3.18
CA LEU A 89 9.63 -10.44 3.51
C LEU A 89 8.54 -11.27 2.84
N LEU A 90 8.95 -12.29 2.08
CA LEU A 90 8.02 -13.25 1.49
C LEU A 90 8.17 -14.61 2.16
N ILE A 91 7.03 -15.26 2.43
CA ILE A 91 6.99 -16.61 2.97
C ILE A 91 6.22 -17.48 1.99
N VAL A 92 6.88 -18.45 1.38
CA VAL A 92 6.25 -19.38 0.44
C VAL A 92 5.35 -20.35 1.20
N LYS A 93 4.04 -20.23 0.99
CA LYS A 93 3.02 -21.08 1.60
C LYS A 93 2.82 -22.37 0.79
N GLU A 94 2.88 -22.28 -0.55
CA GLU A 94 2.57 -23.36 -1.46
C GLU A 94 3.28 -23.16 -2.80
N GLY A 95 3.66 -24.26 -3.45
CA GLY A 95 4.25 -24.26 -4.78
C GLY A 95 5.74 -23.98 -4.79
N THR A 96 6.27 -23.68 -5.97
CA THR A 96 7.69 -23.41 -6.21
C THR A 96 7.85 -22.11 -6.97
N VAL A 97 8.64 -21.21 -6.43
CA VAL A 97 8.92 -19.91 -7.04
C VAL A 97 10.40 -19.74 -7.33
N GLU A 98 10.70 -18.87 -8.27
CA GLU A 98 12.02 -18.34 -8.54
C GLU A 98 12.05 -16.87 -8.14
N ALA A 99 12.94 -16.52 -7.22
CA ALA A 99 13.12 -15.17 -6.70
C ALA A 99 14.41 -14.56 -7.23
N LEU A 100 14.34 -13.33 -7.73
CA LEU A 100 15.50 -12.53 -8.06
C LEU A 100 16.06 -11.87 -6.79
N VAL A 101 17.25 -12.27 -6.36
CA VAL A 101 17.91 -11.78 -5.15
C VAL A 101 19.38 -11.50 -5.46
N ASN A 102 19.85 -10.28 -5.22
CA ASN A 102 21.23 -9.86 -5.50
C ASN A 102 21.69 -10.13 -6.93
N GLY A 103 20.79 -9.99 -7.91
CA GLY A 103 21.08 -10.24 -9.32
C GLY A 103 21.06 -11.72 -9.75
N GLU A 104 20.78 -12.64 -8.82
CA GLU A 104 20.69 -14.08 -9.08
C GLU A 104 19.24 -14.59 -8.95
N GLN A 105 18.88 -15.55 -9.81
CA GLN A 105 17.64 -16.28 -9.69
C GLN A 105 17.80 -17.45 -8.72
N LYS A 106 16.96 -17.48 -7.68
CA LYS A 106 16.96 -18.55 -6.65
C LYS A 106 15.65 -19.28 -6.64
N ARG A 107 15.67 -20.59 -6.91
CA ARG A 107 14.49 -21.43 -6.85
C ARG A 107 14.25 -21.90 -5.42
N VAL A 108 13.04 -21.65 -4.89
CA VAL A 108 12.65 -21.97 -3.52
C VAL A 108 11.22 -22.53 -3.47
N GLY A 109 10.95 -23.40 -2.50
CA GLY A 109 9.66 -24.05 -2.31
C GLY A 109 8.99 -23.68 -1.00
N THR A 110 7.91 -24.38 -0.69
CA THR A 110 7.08 -24.20 0.52
C THR A 110 7.93 -24.15 1.79
N GLY A 111 7.61 -23.21 2.68
CA GLY A 111 8.30 -22.95 3.94
C GLY A 111 9.53 -22.03 3.81
N SER A 112 9.97 -21.72 2.59
CA SER A 112 11.09 -20.82 2.37
C SER A 112 10.71 -19.37 2.69
N VAL A 113 11.71 -18.62 3.18
CA VAL A 113 11.62 -17.19 3.45
C VAL A 113 12.56 -16.46 2.51
N ILE A 114 12.07 -15.40 1.87
CA ILE A 114 12.82 -14.53 0.96
C ILE A 114 12.79 -13.13 1.58
N PHE A 115 13.96 -12.53 1.81
CA PHE A 115 14.07 -11.14 2.25
C PHE A 115 14.54 -10.27 1.09
N GLN A 116 13.81 -9.19 0.84
CA GLN A 116 14.11 -8.18 -0.17
C GLN A 116 14.50 -6.88 0.55
N ALA A 117 15.78 -6.53 0.46
CA ALA A 117 16.30 -5.33 1.09
C ALA A 117 15.85 -4.06 0.35
N SER A 118 15.79 -2.94 1.07
CA SER A 118 15.44 -1.62 0.53
C SER A 118 16.25 -1.28 -0.74
N ASN A 119 15.56 -0.81 -1.76
CA ASN A 119 16.13 -0.37 -3.04
C ASN A 119 16.95 -1.43 -3.81
N GLN A 120 16.81 -2.71 -3.49
CA GLN A 120 17.39 -3.80 -4.26
C GLN A 120 16.41 -4.26 -5.35
N LEU A 121 16.95 -4.51 -6.55
CA LEU A 121 16.13 -5.05 -7.65
C LEU A 121 15.69 -6.47 -7.31
N HIS A 122 14.40 -6.70 -7.33
CA HIS A 122 13.80 -7.98 -6.98
C HIS A 122 12.59 -8.32 -7.85
N GLY A 123 12.18 -9.58 -7.80
CA GLY A 123 11.01 -10.08 -8.50
C GLY A 123 10.76 -11.54 -8.12
N ILE A 124 9.57 -12.04 -8.41
CA ILE A 124 9.18 -13.42 -8.12
C ILE A 124 8.36 -13.98 -9.28
N ARG A 125 8.62 -15.22 -9.61
CA ARG A 125 7.94 -15.98 -10.66
C ARG A 125 7.54 -17.36 -10.16
N ASN A 126 6.34 -17.82 -10.49
CA ASN A 126 5.96 -19.21 -10.29
C ASN A 126 6.65 -20.08 -11.36
N VAL A 127 7.49 -21.02 -10.94
CA VAL A 127 8.21 -21.96 -11.80
C VAL A 127 7.80 -23.41 -11.56
N GLY A 128 6.71 -23.62 -10.81
CA GLY A 128 6.06 -24.90 -10.61
C GLY A 128 4.97 -25.19 -11.64
N ASP A 129 4.48 -26.43 -11.65
CA ASP A 129 3.41 -26.87 -12.55
C ASP A 129 2.00 -26.53 -12.04
N GLY A 130 1.87 -26.21 -10.75
CA GLY A 130 0.65 -25.76 -10.08
C GLY A 130 0.74 -24.30 -9.62
N PRO A 131 -0.33 -23.79 -8.99
CA PRO A 131 -0.30 -22.46 -8.39
C PRO A 131 0.79 -22.33 -7.33
N ALA A 132 1.38 -21.14 -7.20
CA ALA A 132 2.29 -20.80 -6.11
C ALA A 132 1.72 -19.67 -5.28
N THR A 133 1.63 -19.88 -3.97
CA THR A 133 1.05 -18.94 -3.01
C THR A 133 2.12 -18.52 -2.00
N TYR A 134 2.24 -17.21 -1.77
CA TYR A 134 3.17 -16.66 -0.79
C TYR A 134 2.56 -15.46 -0.06
N HIS A 135 2.91 -15.32 1.22
CA HIS A 135 2.63 -14.13 2.00
C HIS A 135 3.71 -13.09 1.71
N VAL A 136 3.30 -11.85 1.66
CA VAL A 136 4.17 -10.67 1.59
C VAL A 136 3.94 -9.86 2.85
N VAL A 137 5.01 -9.55 3.56
CA VAL A 137 5.05 -8.62 4.68
C VAL A 137 5.95 -7.46 4.28
N ASN A 138 5.38 -6.30 4.10
CA ASN A 138 6.05 -5.10 3.63
C ASN A 138 5.92 -4.02 4.71
N TRP A 139 6.99 -3.28 4.99
CA TRP A 139 6.94 -2.25 6.02
C TRP A 139 7.73 -1.00 5.65
N SER A 140 7.28 0.12 6.21
CA SER A 140 7.96 1.41 6.14
C SER A 140 8.40 1.82 7.55
N SER A 141 9.69 2.02 7.72
CA SER A 141 10.26 2.52 8.97
C SER A 141 9.84 3.96 9.26
N PRO A 142 9.91 4.42 10.52
CA PRO A 142 9.51 5.78 10.88
C PRO A 142 10.22 6.86 10.07
N GLY A 143 9.45 7.76 9.50
CA GLY A 143 9.93 8.85 8.65
C GLY A 143 10.19 8.48 7.19
N MET A 144 10.07 7.21 6.80
CA MET A 144 10.28 6.76 5.43
C MET A 144 9.25 7.36 4.47
N LEU A 145 7.96 7.35 4.83
CA LEU A 145 6.88 7.91 4.00
C LEU A 145 6.92 9.44 3.90
N LYS A 146 7.67 10.13 4.78
CA LYS A 146 7.83 11.59 4.75
C LYS A 146 8.94 12.05 3.82
N LYS A 147 9.85 11.17 3.45
CA LYS A 147 10.93 11.44 2.51
C LYS A 147 10.44 11.17 1.09
N LYS A 148 9.66 12.11 0.51
CA LYS A 148 9.53 12.15 -0.94
C LYS A 148 10.87 12.64 -1.51
N PRO A 149 11.40 11.97 -2.56
CA PRO A 149 12.55 12.48 -3.30
C PRO A 149 12.23 13.82 -3.95
#